data_a5662ad1b67cffe81a06c3ea62d21e4d
#
_entry.id   a5662ad1b67cffe81a06c3ea62d21e4d
#
_cell.length_a   1.000
_cell.length_b   1.000
_cell.length_c   1.000
_cell.angle_alpha   90.00
_cell.angle_beta   90.00
_cell.angle_gamma   90.00
#
_symmetry.space_group_name_H-M   'P 1'
#
loop_
_entity.id
_entity.type
_entity.pdbx_description
1 polymer ?
#
loop_
_entity_poly.entity_id
_entity_poly.type
_entity_poly.pdbx_seq_one_letter_code
_entity_poly.pdbx_strand_id
1 'polypeptide(L)'
;MNKQSTDHSGLPVLDGDLSEAELDEILDKATTASSFLKAISHEGRLMILCHLVTGEKSVTELEDLLSARQAAVSQQLSRLRLEGLVTPRRDGKAIFYRLADDRPRKVLETVYELFCKDDGC
;
A
#
# COMPACT_ATOMS: atom_id res chain seq x y z
N MET A 1 -6.57 26.84 -19.99
CA MET A 1 -7.85 26.17 -19.83
C MET A 1 -7.71 24.94 -18.96
N ASN A 2 -8.59 24.79 -18.04
CA ASN A 2 -8.50 23.68 -17.08
C ASN A 2 -9.10 22.39 -17.67
N LYS A 3 -8.25 21.41 -17.87
CA LYS A 3 -8.67 20.10 -18.35
C LYS A 3 -8.89 19.11 -17.23
N GLN A 4 -8.63 19.52 -16.01
CA GLN A 4 -8.65 18.61 -14.88
C GLN A 4 -9.71 19.01 -13.88
N SER A 5 -10.91 19.21 -14.36
CA SER A 5 -12.01 19.43 -13.45
C SER A 5 -12.19 18.19 -12.59
N THR A 6 -12.65 18.39 -11.36
CA THR A 6 -12.85 17.30 -10.42
C THR A 6 -14.32 17.22 -10.05
N ASP A 7 -14.75 16.04 -9.68
CA ASP A 7 -16.09 15.85 -9.15
C ASP A 7 -16.07 16.01 -7.62
N HIS A 8 -17.17 15.65 -6.96
CA HIS A 8 -17.31 15.83 -5.50
C HIS A 8 -16.33 14.98 -4.70
N SER A 9 -15.77 13.93 -5.29
CA SER A 9 -14.82 13.07 -4.59
C SER A 9 -13.39 13.57 -4.67
N GLY A 10 -13.14 14.63 -5.45
CA GLY A 10 -11.80 15.12 -5.67
C GLY A 10 -11.05 14.40 -6.78
N LEU A 11 -11.71 13.49 -7.46
CA LEU A 11 -11.08 12.77 -8.55
C LEU A 11 -11.16 13.56 -9.85
N PRO A 12 -10.13 13.47 -10.70
CA PRO A 12 -10.17 14.14 -11.99
C PRO A 12 -11.21 13.50 -12.91
N VAL A 13 -11.81 14.32 -13.76
CA VAL A 13 -12.74 13.81 -14.76
C VAL A 13 -11.96 13.49 -16.03
N LEU A 14 -12.06 12.25 -16.47
CA LEU A 14 -11.40 11.79 -17.68
C LEU A 14 -12.40 11.91 -18.84
N ASP A 15 -12.14 12.83 -19.75
CA ASP A 15 -13.00 13.04 -20.91
C ASP A 15 -12.16 13.07 -22.19
N GLY A 16 -12.82 13.31 -23.32
CA GLY A 16 -12.16 13.28 -24.60
C GLY A 16 -11.36 14.53 -24.94
N ASP A 17 -11.32 15.50 -24.04
CA ASP A 17 -10.61 16.76 -24.29
C ASP A 17 -9.15 16.72 -23.83
N LEU A 18 -8.67 15.60 -23.33
CA LEU A 18 -7.30 15.48 -22.86
C LEU A 18 -6.35 15.48 -24.05
N SER A 19 -5.25 16.21 -23.90
CA SER A 19 -4.18 16.14 -24.88
C SER A 19 -3.47 14.79 -24.78
N GLU A 20 -2.69 14.47 -25.82
CA GLU A 20 -1.94 13.24 -25.84
C GLU A 20 -0.96 13.16 -24.67
N ALA A 21 -0.28 14.29 -24.36
CA ALA A 21 0.64 14.34 -23.24
C ALA A 21 -0.07 14.17 -21.91
N GLU A 22 -1.24 14.77 -21.75
CA GLU A 22 -2.04 14.63 -20.53
C GLU A 22 -2.49 13.17 -20.34
N LEU A 23 -2.90 12.54 -21.41
CA LEU A 23 -3.34 11.15 -21.37
C LEU A 23 -2.17 10.23 -20.99
N ASP A 24 -1.00 10.46 -21.58
CA ASP A 24 0.19 9.67 -21.27
C ASP A 24 0.56 9.77 -19.78
N GLU A 25 0.47 10.97 -19.22
CA GLU A 25 0.75 11.17 -17.79
C GLU A 25 -0.24 10.43 -16.94
N ILE A 26 -1.52 10.46 -17.29
CA ILE A 26 -2.56 9.74 -16.55
C ILE A 26 -2.31 8.23 -16.61
N LEU A 27 -1.94 7.72 -17.77
CA LEU A 27 -1.67 6.30 -17.94
C LEU A 27 -0.45 5.86 -17.14
N ASP A 28 0.59 6.71 -17.07
CA ASP A 28 1.76 6.44 -16.23
C ASP A 28 1.38 6.33 -14.77
N LYS A 29 0.57 7.26 -14.30
CA LYS A 29 0.13 7.25 -12.91
C LYS A 29 -0.77 6.06 -12.62
N ALA A 30 -1.60 5.69 -13.58
CA ALA A 30 -2.46 4.52 -13.44
C ALA A 30 -1.63 3.24 -13.33
N THR A 31 -0.55 3.14 -14.11
CA THR A 31 0.35 1.99 -14.03
C THR A 31 1.00 1.90 -12.65
N THR A 32 1.50 3.02 -12.15
CA THR A 32 2.11 3.08 -10.82
C THR A 32 1.10 2.71 -9.74
N ALA A 33 -0.09 3.29 -9.80
CA ALA A 33 -1.14 2.99 -8.84
C ALA A 33 -1.58 1.53 -8.92
N SER A 34 -1.67 0.99 -10.12
CA SER A 34 -2.05 -0.41 -10.31
C SER A 34 -1.04 -1.35 -9.67
N SER A 35 0.26 -1.09 -9.86
CA SER A 35 1.31 -1.89 -9.23
C SER A 35 1.23 -1.83 -7.71
N PHE A 36 0.98 -0.63 -7.17
CA PHE A 36 0.80 -0.44 -5.74
C PHE A 36 -0.38 -1.26 -5.22
N LEU A 37 -1.52 -1.17 -5.89
CA LEU A 37 -2.71 -1.91 -5.48
C LEU A 37 -2.52 -3.41 -5.60
N LYS A 38 -1.82 -3.88 -6.63
CA LYS A 38 -1.52 -5.30 -6.76
C LYS A 38 -0.66 -5.81 -5.62
N ALA A 39 0.30 -5.00 -5.17
CA ALA A 39 1.14 -5.39 -4.04
C ALA A 39 0.32 -5.55 -2.76
N ILE A 40 -0.71 -4.73 -2.59
CA ILE A 40 -1.57 -4.80 -1.41
C ILE A 40 -2.61 -5.91 -1.52
N SER A 41 -3.04 -6.27 -2.71
CA SER A 41 -4.21 -7.13 -2.92
C SER A 41 -4.00 -8.61 -2.63
N HIS A 42 -3.03 -8.93 -1.80
CA HIS A 42 -2.80 -10.28 -1.29
C HIS A 42 -3.04 -10.26 0.21
N GLU A 43 -3.84 -11.21 0.70
CA GLU A 43 -4.24 -11.21 2.10
C GLU A 43 -3.07 -11.13 3.07
N GLY A 44 -2.03 -11.94 2.84
CA GLY A 44 -0.85 -11.92 3.72
C GLY A 44 -0.16 -10.58 3.73
N ARG A 45 0.01 -9.97 2.57
CA ARG A 45 0.66 -8.66 2.47
C ARG A 45 -0.20 -7.56 3.09
N LEU A 46 -1.50 -7.63 2.88
CA LEU A 46 -2.42 -6.67 3.49
C LEU A 46 -2.31 -6.71 5.02
N MET A 47 -2.26 -7.91 5.59
CA MET A 47 -2.15 -8.07 7.04
C MET A 47 -0.82 -7.55 7.57
N ILE A 48 0.27 -7.80 6.85
CA ILE A 48 1.56 -7.25 7.25
C ILE A 48 1.49 -5.72 7.32
N LEU A 49 0.96 -5.10 6.29
CA LEU A 49 0.84 -3.64 6.25
C LEU A 49 -0.03 -3.12 7.38
N CYS A 50 -1.11 -3.81 7.70
CA CYS A 50 -1.97 -3.44 8.82
C CYS A 50 -1.20 -3.40 10.13
N HIS A 51 -0.36 -4.40 10.37
CA HIS A 51 0.46 -4.42 11.59
C HIS A 51 1.50 -3.32 11.59
N LEU A 52 2.03 -2.95 10.43
CA LEU A 52 3.04 -1.90 10.34
C LEU A 52 2.47 -0.50 10.48
N VAL A 53 1.16 -0.34 10.36
CA VAL A 53 0.52 0.97 10.55
C VAL A 53 0.79 1.50 11.96
N THR A 54 0.85 0.62 12.95
CA THR A 54 1.07 1.03 14.34
C THR A 54 2.54 1.26 14.68
N GLY A 55 3.44 0.97 13.78
CA GLY A 55 4.85 1.21 13.98
C GLY A 55 5.72 0.09 13.44
N GLU A 56 7.01 0.29 13.56
CA GLU A 56 8.02 -0.65 13.10
C GLU A 56 7.89 -1.99 13.81
N LYS A 57 8.09 -3.08 13.07
CA LYS A 57 8.05 -4.44 13.62
C LYS A 57 9.19 -5.27 13.05
N SER A 58 9.71 -6.18 13.88
CA SER A 58 10.69 -7.14 13.40
C SER A 58 10.01 -8.27 12.63
N VAL A 59 10.79 -8.99 11.84
CA VAL A 59 10.27 -10.17 11.13
C VAL A 59 9.70 -11.18 12.13
N THR A 60 10.40 -11.39 13.24
CA THR A 60 9.95 -12.32 14.27
C THR A 60 8.61 -11.90 14.87
N GLU A 61 8.46 -10.60 15.15
CA GLU A 61 7.18 -10.10 15.65
C GLU A 61 6.05 -10.34 14.65
N LEU A 62 6.33 -10.12 13.37
CA LEU A 62 5.32 -10.34 12.33
C LEU A 62 4.95 -11.82 12.20
N GLU A 63 5.93 -12.71 12.31
CA GLU A 63 5.66 -14.15 12.32
C GLU A 63 4.68 -14.50 13.43
N ASP A 64 4.95 -14.00 14.63
CA ASP A 64 4.11 -14.28 15.79
C ASP A 64 2.70 -13.70 15.61
N LEU A 65 2.62 -12.44 15.17
CA LEU A 65 1.34 -11.77 15.00
C LEU A 65 0.48 -12.42 13.92
N LEU A 66 1.11 -12.94 12.89
CA LEU A 66 0.40 -13.51 11.75
C LEU A 66 0.26 -15.02 11.85
N SER A 67 0.88 -15.64 12.86
CA SER A 67 0.92 -17.09 12.99
C SER A 67 1.40 -17.74 11.69
N ALA A 68 2.43 -17.17 11.08
CA ALA A 68 2.92 -17.57 9.78
C ALA A 68 4.39 -17.94 9.86
N ARG A 69 4.83 -18.80 8.94
CA ARG A 69 6.22 -19.23 8.89
C ARG A 69 7.11 -18.10 8.40
N GLN A 70 8.35 -18.10 8.88
CA GLN A 70 9.34 -17.09 8.53
C GLN A 70 9.51 -16.94 7.01
N ALA A 71 9.57 -18.06 6.30
CA ALA A 71 9.76 -18.02 4.84
C ALA A 71 8.62 -17.27 4.16
N ALA A 72 7.39 -17.51 4.59
CA ALA A 72 6.22 -16.84 4.01
C ALA A 72 6.23 -15.34 4.33
N VAL A 73 6.53 -14.98 5.59
CA VAL A 73 6.58 -13.58 5.98
C VAL A 73 7.70 -12.85 5.23
N SER A 74 8.88 -13.45 5.17
CA SER A 74 10.01 -12.85 4.48
C SER A 74 9.74 -12.67 3.00
N GLN A 75 9.08 -13.63 2.38
CA GLN A 75 8.72 -13.53 0.96
C GLN A 75 7.74 -12.39 0.72
N GLN A 76 6.74 -12.25 1.58
CA GLN A 76 5.77 -11.15 1.46
C GLN A 76 6.44 -9.80 1.68
N LEU A 77 7.33 -9.71 2.67
CA LEU A 77 8.07 -8.48 2.93
C LEU A 77 8.97 -8.11 1.76
N SER A 78 9.61 -9.09 1.13
CA SER A 78 10.44 -8.85 -0.05
C SER A 78 9.62 -8.26 -1.18
N ARG A 79 8.42 -8.76 -1.40
CA ARG A 79 7.56 -8.22 -2.45
C ARG A 79 7.13 -6.80 -2.12
N LEU A 80 6.76 -6.53 -0.87
CA LEU A 80 6.36 -5.19 -0.45
C LEU A 80 7.53 -4.21 -0.57
N ARG A 81 8.73 -4.68 -0.22
CA ARG A 81 9.93 -3.84 -0.36
C ARG A 81 10.21 -3.52 -1.82
N LEU A 82 10.10 -4.53 -2.68
CA LEU A 82 10.34 -4.34 -4.11
C LEU A 82 9.40 -3.29 -4.69
N GLU A 83 8.16 -3.27 -4.22
CA GLU A 83 7.18 -2.29 -4.69
C GLU A 83 7.26 -0.96 -3.95
N GLY A 84 8.21 -0.81 -3.03
CA GLY A 84 8.41 0.46 -2.34
C GLY A 84 7.43 0.77 -1.23
N LEU A 85 6.76 -0.24 -0.68
CA LEU A 85 5.76 0.00 0.37
C LEU A 85 6.35 -0.10 1.77
N VAL A 86 7.43 -0.83 1.94
CA VAL A 86 8.09 -0.97 3.24
C VAL A 86 9.59 -0.75 3.11
N THR A 87 10.21 -0.37 4.22
CA THR A 87 11.65 -0.11 4.30
C THR A 87 12.23 -0.95 5.42
N PRO A 88 13.31 -1.70 5.17
CA PRO A 88 13.96 -2.49 6.22
C PRO A 88 14.97 -1.68 7.00
N ARG A 89 15.21 -2.09 8.23
CA ARG A 89 16.29 -1.59 9.08
C ARG A 89 16.90 -2.78 9.80
N ARG A 90 18.21 -2.91 9.72
CA ARG A 90 18.91 -3.97 10.42
C ARG A 90 19.40 -3.45 11.78
N ASP A 91 19.21 -4.27 12.80
CA ASP A 91 19.74 -3.99 14.14
C ASP A 91 20.29 -5.30 14.66
N GLY A 92 21.62 -5.46 14.57
CA GLY A 92 22.26 -6.71 14.92
C GLY A 92 21.81 -7.82 14.00
N LYS A 93 21.26 -8.88 14.56
CA LYS A 93 20.74 -10.02 13.80
C LYS A 93 19.27 -9.85 13.42
N ALA A 94 18.63 -8.85 13.98
CA ALA A 94 17.21 -8.61 13.74
C ALA A 94 17.02 -7.69 12.54
N ILE A 95 15.95 -7.93 11.80
CA ILE A 95 15.55 -7.05 10.71
C ILE A 95 14.17 -6.53 11.05
N PHE A 96 14.05 -5.20 11.03
CA PHE A 96 12.80 -4.50 11.29
C PHE A 96 12.29 -3.89 10.01
N TYR A 97 10.97 -3.80 9.88
CA TYR A 97 10.35 -3.16 8.73
C TYR A 97 9.38 -2.08 9.18
N ARG A 98 9.27 -1.05 8.38
CA ARG A 98 8.30 0.02 8.62
C ARG A 98 7.69 0.41 7.28
N LEU A 99 6.56 1.10 7.33
CA LEU A 99 5.96 1.64 6.13
C LEU A 99 6.91 2.68 5.51
N ALA A 100 7.06 2.62 4.20
CA ALA A 100 7.99 3.50 3.50
C ALA A 100 7.49 4.94 3.46
N ASP A 101 6.17 5.13 3.36
CA ASP A 101 5.55 6.44 3.34
C ASP A 101 4.08 6.32 3.78
N ASP A 102 3.33 7.39 3.62
CA ASP A 102 1.94 7.45 4.08
C ASP A 102 0.92 6.79 3.15
N ARG A 103 1.33 6.42 1.94
CA ARG A 103 0.36 5.86 0.99
C ARG A 103 -0.31 4.59 1.49
N PRO A 104 0.44 3.60 2.01
CA PRO A 104 -0.21 2.41 2.54
C PRO A 104 -1.17 2.72 3.69
N ARG A 105 -0.76 3.63 4.59
CA ARG A 105 -1.60 4.01 5.72
C ARG A 105 -2.94 4.57 5.25
N LYS A 106 -2.91 5.48 4.28
CA LYS A 106 -4.13 6.11 3.78
C LYS A 106 -5.06 5.10 3.13
N VAL A 107 -4.50 4.18 2.37
CA VAL A 107 -5.30 3.13 1.74
C VAL A 107 -5.92 2.22 2.80
N LEU A 108 -5.12 1.83 3.79
CA LEU A 108 -5.61 0.94 4.84
C LEU A 108 -6.67 1.60 5.69
N GLU A 109 -6.53 2.89 5.98
CA GLU A 109 -7.56 3.63 6.70
C GLU A 109 -8.88 3.63 5.93
N THR A 110 -8.81 3.81 4.63
CA THR A 110 -9.99 3.77 3.79
C THR A 110 -10.62 2.37 3.76
N VAL A 111 -9.79 1.34 3.63
CA VAL A 111 -10.27 -0.04 3.65
C VAL A 111 -10.94 -0.36 4.97
N TYR A 112 -10.33 0.05 6.08
CA TYR A 112 -10.92 -0.15 7.40
C TYR A 112 -12.28 0.52 7.49
N GLU A 113 -12.36 1.74 7.01
CA GLU A 113 -13.61 2.50 7.05
C GLU A 113 -14.71 1.83 6.23
N LEU A 114 -14.33 1.29 5.07
CA LEU A 114 -15.29 0.66 4.17
C LEU A 114 -15.76 -0.72 4.64
N PHE A 115 -14.89 -1.48 5.29
CA PHE A 115 -15.17 -2.89 5.54
C PHE A 115 -15.26 -3.27 7.01
N CYS A 116 -14.71 -2.49 7.92
CA CYS A 116 -14.60 -2.88 9.32
C CYS A 116 -15.32 -1.97 10.30
N LYS A 117 -15.39 -0.69 9.97
CA LYS A 117 -15.79 0.32 10.97
C LYS A 117 -17.11 0.05 11.65
N ASP A 118 -18.12 -0.33 10.89
CA ASP A 118 -19.47 -0.54 11.42
C ASP A 118 -19.68 -1.94 11.96
N ASP A 119 -18.75 -2.85 11.66
CA ASP A 119 -18.85 -4.25 12.07
C ASP A 119 -18.06 -4.54 13.33
N GLY A 120 -17.32 -3.56 13.85
CA GLY A 120 -16.54 -3.75 15.04
C GLY A 120 -15.31 -4.64 14.85
N CYS A 121 -14.76 -4.68 13.65
CA CYS A 121 -13.55 -5.47 13.40
C CYS A 121 -12.40 -5.09 14.29
#